data_4101cf94d62c4e5c6879d42d09f1dcc0
#
_entry.id   4101cf94d62c4e5c6879d42d09f1dcc0
#
_cell.length_a   1.000
_cell.length_b   1.000
_cell.length_c   1.000
_cell.angle_alpha   90.00
_cell.angle_beta   90.00
_cell.angle_gamma   90.00
#
_symmetry.space_group_name_H-M   'P 1'
#
loop_
_entity.id
_entity.type
_entity.pdbx_description
1 polymer ?
#
loop_
_entity_poly.entity_id
_entity_poly.type
_entity_poly.pdbx_seq_one_letter_code
_entity_poly.pdbx_strand_id
1 'polypeptide(L)'
;MNRKQFLSTTGLSTLGLTFPIPIFSINNVLKNKISLAQWSMNKSFFSRKKDPHDFPILASELGFQGVEYVNQFYFDQLKDGTTSSKNVKSLAKKLNSRAQDRNIANVLIMIDQEGELAARSSKKIKRSIEQHKKWVELASELGCQSIRVNLSGVKNPDIWIDKSVEGLTGLCEFAKKMKINVIVENHGGLSSDAGLLAEVIKKTNLDNC
;
A
#
# COMPACT_ATOMS: atom_id res chain seq x y z
N MET A 1 20.26 22.65 21.70
CA MET A 1 20.73 21.51 22.51
C MET A 1 21.12 20.38 21.55
N ASN A 2 22.39 19.94 21.53
CA ASN A 2 22.81 18.91 20.60
C ASN A 2 22.65 17.51 21.24
N ARG A 3 22.72 16.46 20.41
CA ARG A 3 22.45 15.08 20.80
C ARG A 3 23.33 14.56 21.97
N LYS A 4 24.54 15.10 22.14
CA LYS A 4 25.44 14.76 23.25
C LYS A 4 25.00 15.42 24.56
N GLN A 5 24.47 16.64 24.52
CA GLN A 5 23.97 17.34 25.71
C GLN A 5 22.68 16.71 26.27
N PHE A 6 21.84 16.14 25.40
CA PHE A 6 20.63 15.41 25.82
C PHE A 6 20.99 14.13 26.60
N LEU A 7 22.02 13.42 26.20
CA LEU A 7 22.44 12.17 26.84
C LEU A 7 23.22 12.38 28.16
N SER A 8 23.82 13.56 28.36
CA SER A 8 24.58 13.85 29.60
C SER A 8 23.70 14.41 30.71
N THR A 9 22.50 14.89 30.43
CA THR A 9 21.58 15.46 31.45
C THR A 9 20.68 14.41 32.09
N THR A 10 20.62 13.19 31.57
CA THR A 10 19.84 12.06 32.13
C THR A 10 20.65 11.13 33.01
N GLY A 11 21.92 11.44 33.29
CA GLY A 11 22.87 10.54 33.92
C GLY A 11 23.23 10.82 35.39
N LEU A 12 22.67 11.82 36.09
CA LEU A 12 23.04 12.10 37.48
C LEU A 12 21.83 12.46 38.34
N SER A 13 21.15 11.48 38.87
CA SER A 13 20.47 11.56 40.18
C SER A 13 20.15 10.16 40.69
N THR A 14 21.19 9.45 41.18
CA THR A 14 21.02 8.31 42.06
C THR A 14 21.42 8.74 43.47
N LEU A 15 20.47 9.18 44.27
CA LEU A 15 20.55 9.18 45.73
C LEU A 15 19.31 8.51 46.28
N GLY A 16 19.58 7.39 46.92
CA GLY A 16 18.73 6.40 47.51
C GLY A 16 17.45 6.86 48.22
N LEU A 17 16.37 6.32 47.73
CA LEU A 17 15.18 5.95 48.48
C LEU A 17 14.68 4.66 47.84
N THR A 18 14.90 3.55 48.55
CA THR A 18 14.34 2.24 48.21
C THR A 18 12.83 2.24 48.47
N PHE A 19 12.05 2.81 47.57
CA PHE A 19 10.67 2.44 47.45
C PHE A 19 10.60 1.27 46.44
N PRO A 20 9.88 0.19 46.74
CA PRO A 20 9.61 -0.82 45.76
C PRO A 20 8.71 -0.15 44.70
N ILE A 21 9.34 0.41 43.68
CA ILE A 21 8.60 0.78 42.45
C ILE A 21 8.06 -0.55 41.92
N PRO A 22 6.73 -0.75 41.88
CA PRO A 22 6.22 -1.92 41.21
C PRO A 22 6.82 -1.85 39.79
N ILE A 23 7.59 -2.86 39.45
CA ILE A 23 8.00 -3.08 38.06
C ILE A 23 6.70 -3.36 37.33
N PHE A 24 5.97 -2.28 36.98
CA PHE A 24 4.95 -2.39 35.94
C PHE A 24 5.71 -2.89 34.75
N SER A 25 5.50 -4.16 34.49
CA SER A 25 5.93 -4.81 33.27
C SER A 25 5.55 -3.90 32.11
N ILE A 26 6.56 -3.22 31.53
CA ILE A 26 6.43 -2.43 30.29
C ILE A 26 6.20 -3.38 29.11
N ASN A 27 5.53 -4.49 29.36
CA ASN A 27 5.17 -5.50 28.36
C ASN A 27 3.89 -5.14 27.57
N ASN A 28 3.31 -3.96 27.82
CA ASN A 28 2.25 -3.39 27.02
C ASN A 28 2.70 -2.09 26.33
N VAL A 29 3.92 -2.01 25.85
CA VAL A 29 4.18 -1.16 24.71
C VAL A 29 3.25 -1.69 23.63
N LEU A 30 2.22 -0.93 23.27
CA LEU A 30 1.40 -1.15 22.10
C LEU A 30 2.39 -1.46 20.97
N LYS A 31 2.57 -2.74 20.63
CA LYS A 31 3.39 -3.13 19.50
C LYS A 31 2.64 -2.62 18.30
N ASN A 32 2.97 -1.41 17.87
CA ASN A 32 2.46 -0.87 16.63
C ASN A 32 2.77 -1.91 15.56
N LYS A 33 1.72 -2.39 14.92
CA LYS A 33 1.88 -3.32 13.81
C LYS A 33 2.50 -2.52 12.66
N ILE A 34 3.62 -3.00 12.14
CA ILE A 34 4.37 -2.34 11.07
C ILE A 34 4.40 -3.27 9.87
N SER A 35 4.02 -2.76 8.71
CA SER A 35 4.15 -3.43 7.42
C SER A 35 5.43 -3.03 6.70
N LEU A 36 5.95 -3.92 5.87
CA LEU A 36 7.04 -3.65 4.94
C LEU A 36 6.49 -3.44 3.54
N ALA A 37 6.88 -2.34 2.90
CA ALA A 37 6.60 -2.11 1.49
C ALA A 37 7.55 -2.91 0.60
N GLN A 38 7.03 -3.70 -0.32
CA GLN A 38 7.84 -4.53 -1.24
C GLN A 38 8.80 -3.70 -2.08
N TRP A 39 8.43 -2.44 -2.36
CA TRP A 39 9.30 -1.50 -3.06
C TRP A 39 10.64 -1.25 -2.36
N SER A 40 10.71 -1.39 -1.04
CA SER A 40 11.97 -1.25 -0.26
C SER A 40 13.06 -2.23 -0.72
N MET A 41 12.65 -3.34 -1.31
CA MET A 41 13.55 -4.39 -1.81
C MET A 41 13.57 -4.47 -3.35
N ASN A 42 13.11 -3.43 -4.06
CA ASN A 42 12.90 -3.42 -5.51
C ASN A 42 14.13 -3.88 -6.30
N LYS A 43 15.32 -3.41 -5.94
CA LYS A 43 16.59 -3.77 -6.61
C LYS A 43 16.84 -5.29 -6.57
N SER A 44 16.50 -5.95 -5.47
CA SER A 44 16.70 -7.39 -5.30
C SER A 44 15.72 -8.20 -6.14
N PHE A 45 14.48 -7.72 -6.26
CA PHE A 45 13.44 -8.38 -7.05
C PHE A 45 13.64 -8.17 -8.55
N PHE A 46 13.91 -6.93 -9.00
CA PHE A 46 14.19 -6.67 -10.42
C PHE A 46 15.46 -7.36 -10.91
N SER A 47 16.49 -7.48 -10.07
CA SER A 47 17.71 -8.23 -10.41
C SER A 47 17.56 -9.75 -10.28
N ARG A 48 16.38 -10.25 -9.91
CA ARG A 48 16.08 -11.67 -9.68
C ARG A 48 16.97 -12.36 -8.63
N LYS A 49 17.61 -11.58 -7.75
CA LYS A 49 18.37 -12.12 -6.61
C LYS A 49 17.45 -12.72 -5.54
N LYS A 50 16.20 -12.30 -5.50
CA LYS A 50 15.14 -12.80 -4.60
C LYS A 50 13.87 -13.02 -5.39
N ASP A 51 13.11 -14.07 -5.04
CA ASP A 51 11.78 -14.32 -5.61
C ASP A 51 10.76 -13.39 -4.96
N PRO A 52 10.00 -12.58 -5.73
CA PRO A 52 8.95 -11.72 -5.17
C PRO A 52 7.88 -12.49 -4.36
N HIS A 53 7.66 -13.77 -4.66
CA HIS A 53 6.69 -14.58 -3.91
C HIS A 53 7.14 -14.85 -2.48
N ASP A 54 8.43 -14.84 -2.20
CA ASP A 54 8.97 -15.07 -0.86
C ASP A 54 8.98 -13.81 0.00
N PHE A 55 8.42 -12.71 -0.51
CA PHE A 55 8.38 -11.44 0.22
C PHE A 55 7.74 -11.52 1.62
N PRO A 56 6.63 -12.25 1.86
CA PRO A 56 6.11 -12.42 3.22
C PRO A 56 7.11 -13.12 4.17
N ILE A 57 7.87 -14.08 3.66
CA ILE A 57 8.91 -14.76 4.44
C ILE A 57 10.01 -13.77 4.85
N LEU A 58 10.51 -13.00 3.87
CA LEU A 58 11.55 -11.99 4.09
C LEU A 58 11.09 -10.91 5.08
N ALA A 59 9.84 -10.45 4.98
CA ALA A 59 9.28 -9.49 5.91
C ALA A 59 9.22 -10.04 7.34
N SER A 60 8.81 -11.30 7.50
CA SER A 60 8.80 -11.99 8.81
C SER A 60 10.19 -12.11 9.41
N GLU A 61 11.19 -12.48 8.61
CA GLU A 61 12.59 -12.59 9.06
C GLU A 61 13.16 -11.23 9.52
N LEU A 62 12.67 -10.13 8.95
CA LEU A 62 13.02 -8.76 9.35
C LEU A 62 12.17 -8.22 10.52
N GLY A 63 11.23 -9.01 11.05
CA GLY A 63 10.41 -8.66 12.22
C GLY A 63 9.15 -7.83 11.91
N PHE A 64 8.76 -7.70 10.65
CA PHE A 64 7.51 -7.04 10.25
C PHE A 64 6.31 -7.97 10.47
N GLN A 65 5.12 -7.38 10.65
CA GLN A 65 3.88 -8.11 10.89
C GLN A 65 2.92 -8.04 9.68
N GLY A 66 3.25 -7.24 8.68
CA GLY A 66 2.45 -7.09 7.46
C GLY A 66 3.31 -6.79 6.24
N VAL A 67 2.71 -6.96 5.08
CA VAL A 67 3.34 -6.68 3.78
C VAL A 67 2.44 -5.84 2.89
N GLU A 68 3.07 -4.98 2.11
CA GLU A 68 2.45 -4.16 1.07
C GLU A 68 3.08 -4.56 -0.26
N TYR A 69 2.30 -5.22 -1.11
CA TYR A 69 2.79 -5.75 -2.38
C TYR A 69 2.92 -4.66 -3.44
N VAL A 70 3.75 -4.91 -4.46
CA VAL A 70 3.87 -4.08 -5.67
C VAL A 70 3.52 -4.92 -6.88
N ASN A 71 2.53 -4.48 -7.64
CA ASN A 71 2.00 -5.22 -8.78
C ASN A 71 3.05 -5.54 -9.87
N GLN A 72 4.03 -4.67 -10.06
CA GLN A 72 5.05 -4.80 -11.10
C GLN A 72 5.85 -6.11 -11.00
N PHE A 73 6.01 -6.66 -9.80
CA PHE A 73 6.73 -7.92 -9.61
C PHE A 73 5.93 -9.16 -10.03
N TYR A 74 4.66 -8.99 -10.38
CA TYR A 74 3.72 -10.06 -10.73
C TYR A 74 3.10 -9.89 -12.13
N PHE A 75 3.56 -8.91 -12.91
CA PHE A 75 3.05 -8.65 -14.25
C PHE A 75 3.07 -9.87 -15.15
N ASP A 76 4.14 -10.68 -15.08
CA ASP A 76 4.27 -11.88 -15.91
C ASP A 76 3.19 -12.94 -15.63
N GLN A 77 2.57 -12.90 -14.46
CA GLN A 77 1.54 -13.85 -14.05
C GLN A 77 0.11 -13.36 -14.34
N LEU A 78 -0.06 -12.04 -14.44
CA LEU A 78 -1.34 -11.38 -14.71
C LEU A 78 -1.27 -10.52 -15.98
N LYS A 79 -0.38 -10.88 -16.93
CA LYS A 79 -0.35 -10.30 -18.28
C LYS A 79 -1.63 -10.66 -19.00
N ASP A 80 -2.05 -9.71 -19.81
CA ASP A 80 -3.18 -9.75 -20.72
C ASP A 80 -4.56 -9.54 -20.08
N GLY A 81 -5.23 -8.51 -20.59
CA GLY A 81 -6.58 -8.06 -20.25
C GLY A 81 -7.70 -9.13 -20.28
N THR A 82 -7.35 -10.37 -20.44
CA THR A 82 -8.13 -11.54 -20.06
C THR A 82 -7.71 -11.95 -18.65
N THR A 83 -8.19 -11.21 -17.66
CA THR A 83 -8.04 -11.61 -16.26
C THR A 83 -8.72 -12.95 -16.09
N SER A 84 -7.99 -14.03 -16.33
CA SER A 84 -8.46 -15.34 -15.94
C SER A 84 -8.49 -15.32 -14.41
N SER A 85 -9.67 -15.34 -13.84
CA SER A 85 -9.92 -15.54 -12.39
C SER A 85 -9.03 -16.68 -11.84
N LYS A 86 -8.67 -17.65 -12.68
CA LYS A 86 -7.75 -18.74 -12.36
C LYS A 86 -6.33 -18.23 -12.05
N ASN A 87 -5.79 -17.27 -12.81
CA ASN A 87 -4.43 -16.76 -12.59
C ASN A 87 -4.37 -15.91 -11.32
N VAL A 88 -5.39 -15.08 -11.08
CA VAL A 88 -5.53 -14.30 -9.84
C VAL A 88 -5.55 -15.24 -8.64
N LYS A 89 -6.41 -16.27 -8.64
CA LYS A 89 -6.51 -17.25 -7.56
C LYS A 89 -5.22 -18.05 -7.36
N SER A 90 -4.55 -18.42 -8.46
CA SER A 90 -3.27 -19.14 -8.38
C SER A 90 -2.18 -18.31 -7.71
N LEU A 91 -2.06 -17.02 -8.09
CA LEU A 91 -1.12 -16.09 -7.46
C LEU A 91 -1.48 -15.83 -6.00
N ALA A 92 -2.76 -15.56 -5.71
CA ALA A 92 -3.24 -15.37 -4.34
C ALA A 92 -2.94 -16.57 -3.45
N LYS A 93 -3.21 -17.80 -3.91
CA LYS A 93 -2.89 -19.02 -3.17
C LYS A 93 -1.40 -19.11 -2.84
N LYS A 94 -0.52 -18.80 -3.79
CA LYS A 94 0.93 -18.84 -3.59
C LYS A 94 1.39 -17.82 -2.55
N LEU A 95 0.89 -16.58 -2.59
CA LEU A 95 1.26 -15.52 -1.65
C LEU A 95 0.64 -15.77 -0.26
N ASN A 96 -0.64 -16.16 -0.21
CA ASN A 96 -1.34 -16.46 1.05
C ASN A 96 -0.68 -17.63 1.82
N SER A 97 -0.27 -18.69 1.14
CA SER A 97 0.45 -19.79 1.81
C SER A 97 1.67 -19.27 2.57
N ARG A 98 2.51 -18.45 1.92
CA ARG A 98 3.72 -17.90 2.55
C ARG A 98 3.44 -16.90 3.68
N ALA A 99 2.38 -16.10 3.52
CA ALA A 99 1.97 -15.14 4.54
C ALA A 99 1.41 -15.86 5.78
N GLN A 100 0.55 -16.86 5.59
CA GLN A 100 -0.05 -17.65 6.66
C GLN A 100 0.99 -18.47 7.44
N ASP A 101 1.93 -19.12 6.75
CA ASP A 101 3.02 -19.91 7.35
C ASP A 101 3.89 -19.05 8.30
N ARG A 102 3.88 -17.74 8.15
CA ARG A 102 4.66 -16.77 8.92
C ARG A 102 3.82 -15.82 9.78
N ASN A 103 2.51 -15.99 9.80
CA ASN A 103 1.57 -15.09 10.49
C ASN A 103 1.74 -13.62 10.08
N ILE A 104 1.93 -13.38 8.77
CA ILE A 104 2.07 -12.06 8.14
C ILE A 104 0.72 -11.62 7.58
N ALA A 105 0.31 -10.40 7.88
CA ALA A 105 -0.89 -9.80 7.29
C ALA A 105 -0.60 -9.26 5.88
N ASN A 106 -1.47 -9.57 4.92
CA ASN A 106 -1.48 -8.88 3.63
C ASN A 106 -2.24 -7.56 3.80
N VAL A 107 -1.58 -6.42 3.62
CA VAL A 107 -2.16 -5.11 3.94
C VAL A 107 -2.78 -4.47 2.71
N LEU A 108 -2.00 -4.31 1.64
CA LEU A 108 -2.45 -3.70 0.39
C LEU A 108 -1.61 -4.14 -0.81
N ILE A 109 -2.08 -3.78 -2.00
CA ILE A 109 -1.32 -3.83 -3.25
C ILE A 109 -1.12 -2.41 -3.77
N MET A 110 0.13 -2.01 -4.00
CA MET A 110 0.50 -0.80 -4.73
C MET A 110 0.39 -1.08 -6.22
N ILE A 111 -0.41 -0.28 -6.93
CA ILE A 111 -0.66 -0.46 -8.36
C ILE A 111 0.04 0.65 -9.15
N ASP A 112 1.06 0.27 -9.89
CA ASP A 112 1.82 1.13 -10.79
C ASP A 112 1.72 0.63 -12.23
N GLN A 113 1.93 1.54 -13.21
CA GLN A 113 2.02 1.24 -14.65
C GLN A 113 0.79 0.58 -15.29
N GLU A 114 -0.38 0.72 -14.69
CA GLU A 114 -1.66 0.23 -15.25
C GLU A 114 -2.47 1.35 -15.92
N GLY A 115 -1.78 2.36 -16.44
CA GLY A 115 -2.37 3.50 -17.15
C GLY A 115 -2.66 4.70 -16.23
N GLU A 116 -3.22 5.74 -16.83
CA GLU A 116 -3.44 7.04 -16.17
C GLU A 116 -4.92 7.16 -15.76
N LEU A 117 -5.18 7.19 -14.44
CA LEU A 117 -6.53 7.39 -13.90
C LEU A 117 -7.05 8.82 -14.09
N ALA A 118 -6.15 9.80 -14.28
CA ALA A 118 -6.50 11.18 -14.62
C ALA A 118 -6.15 11.55 -16.08
N ALA A 119 -6.26 10.59 -17.02
CA ALA A 119 -6.02 10.85 -18.44
C ALA A 119 -7.02 11.85 -19.00
N ARG A 120 -6.60 12.65 -20.01
CA ARG A 120 -7.50 13.62 -20.67
C ARG A 120 -8.74 12.94 -21.31
N SER A 121 -8.59 11.77 -21.85
CA SER A 121 -9.64 11.02 -22.54
C SER A 121 -10.33 10.03 -21.60
N SER A 122 -11.66 10.13 -21.48
CA SER A 122 -12.47 9.18 -20.70
C SER A 122 -12.33 7.73 -21.23
N LYS A 123 -12.04 7.55 -22.54
CA LYS A 123 -11.72 6.22 -23.08
C LYS A 123 -10.43 5.66 -22.49
N LYS A 124 -9.38 6.49 -22.29
CA LYS A 124 -8.14 6.07 -21.61
C LYS A 124 -8.39 5.79 -20.14
N ILE A 125 -9.18 6.62 -19.46
CA ILE A 125 -9.54 6.39 -18.04
C ILE A 125 -10.25 5.04 -17.90
N LYS A 126 -11.27 4.76 -18.70
CA LYS A 126 -11.97 3.46 -18.69
C LYS A 126 -11.02 2.28 -18.89
N ARG A 127 -10.07 2.41 -19.84
CA ARG A 127 -9.05 1.37 -20.05
C ARG A 127 -8.16 1.20 -18.83
N SER A 128 -7.73 2.29 -18.20
CA SER A 128 -6.93 2.22 -16.97
C SER A 128 -7.69 1.53 -15.85
N ILE A 129 -8.98 1.87 -15.64
CA ILE A 129 -9.84 1.19 -14.67
C ILE A 129 -9.87 -0.32 -14.95
N GLU A 130 -10.09 -0.74 -16.19
CA GLU A 130 -10.09 -2.17 -16.55
C GLU A 130 -8.76 -2.86 -16.21
N GLN A 131 -7.63 -2.19 -16.43
CA GLN A 131 -6.31 -2.73 -16.08
C GLN A 131 -6.08 -2.84 -14.55
N HIS A 132 -6.70 -1.96 -13.76
CA HIS A 132 -6.61 -2.01 -12.29
C HIS A 132 -7.47 -3.13 -11.69
N LYS A 133 -8.57 -3.54 -12.33
CA LYS A 133 -9.53 -4.50 -11.77
C LYS A 133 -8.91 -5.81 -11.33
N LYS A 134 -8.00 -6.39 -12.08
CA LYS A 134 -7.31 -7.65 -11.73
C LYS A 134 -6.55 -7.55 -10.42
N TRP A 135 -6.03 -6.35 -10.08
CA TRP A 135 -5.32 -6.12 -8.83
C TRP A 135 -6.27 -5.91 -7.66
N VAL A 136 -7.44 -5.32 -7.91
CA VAL A 136 -8.53 -5.28 -6.91
C VAL A 136 -8.99 -6.70 -6.57
N GLU A 137 -9.18 -7.56 -7.59
CA GLU A 137 -9.52 -8.97 -7.41
C GLU A 137 -8.43 -9.71 -6.63
N LEU A 138 -7.16 -9.49 -6.98
CA LEU A 138 -6.03 -10.09 -6.24
C LEU A 138 -6.00 -9.60 -4.79
N ALA A 139 -6.21 -8.30 -4.54
CA ALA A 139 -6.25 -7.75 -3.18
C ALA A 139 -7.36 -8.40 -2.35
N SER A 140 -8.52 -8.61 -2.94
CA SER A 140 -9.65 -9.31 -2.29
C SER A 140 -9.30 -10.77 -1.97
N GLU A 141 -8.72 -11.52 -2.91
CA GLU A 141 -8.31 -12.92 -2.70
C GLU A 141 -7.17 -13.05 -1.66
N LEU A 142 -6.33 -12.01 -1.51
CA LEU A 142 -5.29 -11.94 -0.49
C LEU A 142 -5.81 -11.55 0.90
N GLY A 143 -7.04 -11.05 1.00
CA GLY A 143 -7.58 -10.49 2.23
C GLY A 143 -6.99 -9.13 2.59
N CYS A 144 -6.48 -8.38 1.61
CA CYS A 144 -6.05 -7.01 1.79
C CYS A 144 -7.22 -6.09 2.13
N GLN A 145 -6.94 -5.00 2.84
CA GLN A 145 -7.94 -3.98 3.13
C GLN A 145 -8.07 -2.95 2.01
N SER A 146 -6.99 -2.74 1.25
CA SER A 146 -6.91 -1.64 0.28
C SER A 146 -6.07 -2.01 -0.94
N ILE A 147 -6.24 -1.24 -1.99
CA ILE A 147 -5.24 -1.01 -3.04
C ILE A 147 -4.75 0.44 -2.94
N ARG A 148 -3.52 0.71 -3.37
CA ARG A 148 -2.96 2.05 -3.49
C ARG A 148 -2.75 2.38 -4.96
N VAL A 149 -3.20 3.54 -5.42
CA VAL A 149 -3.11 4.00 -6.79
C VAL A 149 -2.45 5.37 -6.90
N ASN A 150 -1.97 5.70 -8.09
CA ASN A 150 -1.44 7.01 -8.46
C ASN A 150 -2.43 7.74 -9.36
N LEU A 151 -2.54 9.08 -9.22
CA LEU A 151 -3.36 9.92 -10.08
C LEU A 151 -2.49 10.65 -11.12
N SER A 152 -1.86 9.88 -12.00
CA SER A 152 -1.16 10.44 -13.16
C SER A 152 -2.12 10.77 -14.29
N GLY A 153 -1.75 11.76 -15.13
CA GLY A 153 -2.52 12.16 -16.30
C GLY A 153 -2.30 13.60 -16.75
N VAL A 154 -3.36 14.37 -16.90
CA VAL A 154 -3.30 15.75 -17.36
C VAL A 154 -2.55 16.66 -16.37
N LYS A 155 -1.95 17.74 -16.90
CA LYS A 155 -1.14 18.67 -16.10
C LYS A 155 -1.85 19.97 -15.71
N ASN A 156 -3.03 20.23 -16.27
CA ASN A 156 -3.84 21.38 -15.88
C ASN A 156 -4.62 21.03 -14.61
N PRO A 157 -4.53 21.82 -13.52
CA PRO A 157 -5.13 21.48 -12.23
C PRO A 157 -6.63 21.25 -12.28
N ASP A 158 -7.39 22.14 -12.91
CA ASP A 158 -8.87 22.04 -12.94
C ASP A 158 -9.32 20.78 -13.70
N ILE A 159 -8.70 20.53 -14.86
CA ILE A 159 -8.99 19.34 -15.65
C ILE A 159 -8.53 18.09 -14.89
N TRP A 160 -7.42 18.14 -14.16
CA TRP A 160 -6.89 17.01 -13.42
C TRP A 160 -7.82 16.61 -12.28
N ILE A 161 -8.40 17.57 -11.56
CA ILE A 161 -9.38 17.31 -10.52
C ILE A 161 -10.55 16.52 -11.10
N ASP A 162 -11.19 17.03 -12.15
CA ASP A 162 -12.37 16.39 -12.76
C ASP A 162 -12.05 14.98 -13.30
N LYS A 163 -10.89 14.83 -13.97
CA LYS A 163 -10.46 13.54 -14.51
C LYS A 163 -10.05 12.55 -13.43
N SER A 164 -9.44 13.02 -12.35
CA SER A 164 -9.13 12.19 -11.18
C SER A 164 -10.40 11.69 -10.50
N VAL A 165 -11.41 12.55 -10.34
CA VAL A 165 -12.72 12.16 -9.81
C VAL A 165 -13.37 11.10 -10.72
N GLU A 166 -13.35 11.29 -12.04
CA GLU A 166 -13.87 10.31 -13.01
C GLU A 166 -13.19 8.94 -12.84
N GLY A 167 -11.86 8.93 -12.75
CA GLY A 167 -11.08 7.70 -12.63
C GLY A 167 -11.27 7.00 -11.29
N LEU A 168 -11.23 7.76 -10.18
CA LEU A 168 -11.42 7.20 -8.84
C LEU A 168 -12.85 6.69 -8.65
N THR A 169 -13.88 7.44 -9.06
CA THR A 169 -15.27 6.99 -8.94
C THR A 169 -15.45 5.62 -9.60
N GLY A 170 -15.04 5.48 -10.87
CA GLY A 170 -15.19 4.20 -11.55
C GLY A 170 -14.43 3.04 -10.93
N LEU A 171 -13.23 3.29 -10.39
CA LEU A 171 -12.44 2.27 -9.72
C LEU A 171 -13.00 1.93 -8.34
N CYS A 172 -13.40 2.93 -7.55
CA CYS A 172 -13.99 2.73 -6.22
C CYS A 172 -15.32 1.98 -6.28
N GLU A 173 -16.18 2.29 -7.25
CA GLU A 173 -17.43 1.54 -7.48
C GLU A 173 -17.20 0.06 -7.77
N PHE A 174 -16.16 -0.26 -8.53
CA PHE A 174 -15.76 -1.66 -8.74
C PHE A 174 -15.22 -2.28 -7.46
N ALA A 175 -14.27 -1.61 -6.79
CA ALA A 175 -13.60 -2.10 -5.58
C ALA A 175 -14.56 -2.30 -4.40
N LYS A 176 -15.60 -1.45 -4.28
CA LYS A 176 -16.64 -1.54 -3.26
C LYS A 176 -17.37 -2.89 -3.26
N LYS A 177 -17.60 -3.48 -4.44
CA LYS A 177 -18.25 -4.80 -4.60
C LYS A 177 -17.44 -5.92 -3.96
N MET A 178 -16.12 -5.71 -3.82
CA MET A 178 -15.16 -6.65 -3.22
C MET A 178 -14.72 -6.23 -1.82
N LYS A 179 -15.32 -5.18 -1.26
CA LYS A 179 -14.98 -4.60 0.05
C LYS A 179 -13.53 -4.13 0.14
N ILE A 180 -12.98 -3.63 -0.95
CA ILE A 180 -11.62 -3.08 -1.04
C ILE A 180 -11.68 -1.56 -1.06
N ASN A 181 -10.85 -0.92 -0.23
CA ASN A 181 -10.64 0.53 -0.26
C ASN A 181 -9.65 0.90 -1.35
N VAL A 182 -9.82 2.08 -1.92
CA VAL A 182 -8.88 2.67 -2.89
C VAL A 182 -8.23 3.86 -2.22
N ILE A 183 -6.96 3.76 -1.89
CA ILE A 183 -6.19 4.87 -1.35
C ILE A 183 -5.28 5.49 -2.41
N VAL A 184 -5.07 6.78 -2.33
CA VAL A 184 -4.25 7.52 -3.29
C VAL A 184 -2.93 7.92 -2.66
N GLU A 185 -1.82 7.65 -3.37
CA GLU A 185 -0.51 8.16 -2.99
C GLU A 185 -0.27 9.54 -3.61
N ASN A 186 0.33 10.43 -2.83
CA ASN A 186 0.88 11.70 -3.30
C ASN A 186 2.20 11.48 -4.06
N HIS A 187 2.12 10.87 -5.24
CA HIS A 187 3.25 10.36 -6.01
C HIS A 187 3.71 11.32 -7.12
N GLY A 188 4.11 12.52 -6.77
CA GLY A 188 4.61 13.52 -7.71
C GLY A 188 3.52 14.24 -8.52
N GLY A 189 3.93 15.26 -9.28
CA GLY A 189 3.00 16.06 -10.09
C GLY A 189 1.92 16.75 -9.24
N LEU A 190 0.72 16.84 -9.78
CA LEU A 190 -0.42 17.50 -9.11
C LEU A 190 -0.91 16.76 -7.86
N SER A 191 -0.71 15.43 -7.76
CA SER A 191 -1.07 14.69 -6.56
C SER A 191 -0.18 14.99 -5.35
N SER A 192 0.96 15.70 -5.53
CA SER A 192 1.79 16.17 -4.43
C SER A 192 1.30 17.47 -3.81
N ASP A 193 0.35 18.17 -4.45
CA ASP A 193 -0.37 19.28 -3.84
C ASP A 193 -1.51 18.74 -2.97
N ALA A 194 -1.36 18.87 -1.66
CA ALA A 194 -2.31 18.35 -0.69
C ALA A 194 -3.71 18.99 -0.83
N GLY A 195 -3.79 20.26 -1.24
CA GLY A 195 -5.04 20.96 -1.46
C GLY A 195 -5.82 20.37 -2.64
N LEU A 196 -5.14 20.18 -3.78
CA LEU A 196 -5.74 19.56 -4.97
C LEU A 196 -6.16 18.13 -4.69
N LEU A 197 -5.32 17.35 -4.01
CA LEU A 197 -5.65 15.95 -3.69
C LEU A 197 -6.84 15.87 -2.74
N ALA A 198 -6.90 16.71 -1.71
CA ALA A 198 -8.03 16.76 -0.78
C ALA A 198 -9.34 17.12 -1.50
N GLU A 199 -9.29 18.04 -2.48
CA GLU A 199 -10.45 18.38 -3.29
C GLU A 199 -10.93 17.19 -4.14
N VAL A 200 -10.01 16.46 -4.75
CA VAL A 200 -10.36 15.24 -5.51
C VAL A 200 -11.07 14.22 -4.62
N ILE A 201 -10.51 13.90 -3.44
CA ILE A 201 -11.11 12.94 -2.50
C ILE A 201 -12.48 13.41 -2.04
N LYS A 202 -12.61 14.71 -1.69
CA LYS A 202 -13.90 15.28 -1.30
C LYS A 202 -14.95 15.22 -2.40
N LYS A 203 -14.58 15.50 -3.65
CA LYS A 203 -15.49 15.43 -4.81
C LYS A 203 -15.84 13.98 -5.18
N THR A 204 -14.92 13.03 -5.01
CA THR A 204 -15.19 11.60 -5.24
C THR A 204 -16.27 11.09 -4.28
N ASN A 205 -16.25 11.51 -3.01
CA ASN A 205 -17.30 11.30 -2.01
C ASN A 205 -17.81 9.85 -1.94
N LEU A 206 -16.89 8.89 -1.90
CA LEU A 206 -17.19 7.46 -1.73
C LEU A 206 -16.52 6.94 -0.46
N ASP A 207 -17.26 6.16 0.33
CA ASP A 207 -16.82 5.64 1.64
C ASP A 207 -15.57 4.77 1.58
N ASN A 208 -15.27 4.23 0.41
CA ASN A 208 -14.11 3.37 0.17
C ASN A 208 -13.00 4.07 -0.65
N CYS A 209 -13.03 5.41 -0.72
CA CYS A 209 -11.99 6.22 -1.35
C CYS A 209 -11.14 6.93 -0.31
#